data_1a20992fa1ea1bed80e45c05eaa872cb
#
_entry.id   1a20992fa1ea1bed80e45c05eaa872cb
#
_cell.length_a   1.000
_cell.length_b   1.000
_cell.length_c   1.000
_cell.angle_alpha   90.00
_cell.angle_beta   90.00
_cell.angle_gamma   90.00
#
_symmetry.space_group_name_H-M   'P 1'
#
loop_
_entity.id
_entity.type
_entity.pdbx_description
1 polymer ?
#
loop_
_entity_poly.entity_id
_entity_poly.type
_entity_poly.pdbx_seq_one_letter_code
_entity_poly.pdbx_strand_id
1 'polypeptide(L)'
;MTDIAQSLHTKQHDLRQWLFNHALPIWWEKGGDREKGGFFEKLNLDTTPDDIDRRTRVAARQVFSYALAQRMGYAGETNAAIDQGLAWLNGPARNTHTGMLYAVLKPDGTVVRGEFDFYDHAFAMLAYASAFRVRPQDRALEYAAVAIRDTIVATYSHPVRGFEESNPRTLPLKTNPHMHMFEACIAWIEAGGDKTWHDIAQMIADLCVEKFIHPENGSLREFFDGDWNPMMGEMGRIIEPGHQFEWAWLFIRWSRISGNAKYMKTAIRLIEIAEDAGTDPERNVTIFELWDDFSVKDAKARLWSQTERMKAYTALAQLADSDEARRAAVIKAVEASSGLQLYFNTEVVGLYRDRMKPDGTFEIEPAPASSLYHIICAIDEVSQLTA
;
A
#
# COMPACT_ATOMS: atom_id res chain seq x y z
N MET A 1 29.06 -1.19 -14.87
CA MET A 1 27.99 -0.19 -14.61
C MET A 1 26.96 -0.14 -15.73
N THR A 2 27.35 -0.17 -16.98
CA THR A 2 26.45 -0.08 -18.16
C THR A 2 25.35 -1.16 -18.21
N ASP A 3 25.63 -2.41 -17.85
CA ASP A 3 24.72 -3.54 -17.99
C ASP A 3 23.55 -3.51 -16.97
N ILE A 4 23.81 -3.23 -15.70
CA ILE A 4 22.78 -3.21 -14.65
C ILE A 4 21.87 -1.98 -14.79
N ALA A 5 22.45 -0.82 -15.10
CA ALA A 5 21.65 0.39 -15.36
C ALA A 5 20.76 0.19 -16.60
N GLN A 6 21.26 -0.46 -17.63
CA GLN A 6 20.49 -0.82 -18.83
C GLN A 6 19.36 -1.81 -18.46
N SER A 7 19.64 -2.81 -17.62
CA SER A 7 18.61 -3.77 -17.15
C SER A 7 17.51 -3.07 -16.37
N LEU A 8 17.85 -2.16 -15.45
CA LEU A 8 16.88 -1.37 -14.69
C LEU A 8 16.02 -0.49 -15.61
N HIS A 9 16.66 0.20 -16.56
CA HIS A 9 15.94 1.04 -17.53
C HIS A 9 14.97 0.22 -18.39
N THR A 10 15.39 -0.97 -18.84
CA THR A 10 14.52 -1.88 -19.60
C THR A 10 13.33 -2.32 -18.76
N LYS A 11 13.55 -2.75 -17.49
CA LYS A 11 12.46 -3.14 -16.58
C LYS A 11 11.49 -2.00 -16.31
N GLN A 12 11.99 -0.82 -16.04
CA GLN A 12 11.17 0.38 -15.83
C GLN A 12 10.34 0.70 -17.08
N HIS A 13 10.94 0.66 -18.26
CA HIS A 13 10.23 0.89 -19.51
C HIS A 13 9.10 -0.13 -19.72
N ASP A 14 9.38 -1.43 -19.59
CA ASP A 14 8.42 -2.51 -19.82
C ASP A 14 7.24 -2.43 -18.84
N LEU A 15 7.52 -2.21 -17.54
CA LEU A 15 6.51 -2.07 -16.51
C LEU A 15 5.63 -0.84 -16.76
N ARG A 16 6.22 0.29 -17.16
CA ARG A 16 5.50 1.51 -17.50
C ARG A 16 4.63 1.34 -18.74
N GLN A 17 5.13 0.66 -19.77
CA GLN A 17 4.36 0.35 -21.00
C GLN A 17 3.17 -0.56 -20.66
N TRP A 18 3.39 -1.60 -19.88
CA TRP A 18 2.31 -2.49 -19.43
C TRP A 18 1.25 -1.71 -18.64
N LEU A 19 1.67 -0.86 -17.69
CA LEU A 19 0.77 -0.06 -16.87
C LEU A 19 -0.07 0.91 -17.71
N PHE A 20 0.60 1.70 -18.58
CA PHE A 20 -0.04 2.81 -19.30
C PHE A 20 -0.87 2.33 -20.49
N ASN A 21 -0.40 1.35 -21.22
CA ASN A 21 -1.07 0.91 -22.44
C ASN A 21 -2.12 -0.18 -22.22
N HIS A 22 -2.07 -0.86 -21.07
CA HIS A 22 -2.95 -2.01 -20.82
C HIS A 22 -3.67 -1.93 -19.47
N ALA A 23 -2.97 -1.85 -18.35
CA ALA A 23 -3.62 -1.97 -17.04
C ALA A 23 -4.54 -0.78 -16.75
N LEU A 24 -4.04 0.47 -16.80
CA LEU A 24 -4.87 1.65 -16.52
C LEU A 24 -6.10 1.75 -17.43
N PRO A 25 -6.01 1.55 -18.77
CA PRO A 25 -7.20 1.53 -19.62
C PRO A 25 -8.23 0.47 -19.20
N ILE A 26 -7.83 -0.79 -18.99
CA ILE A 26 -8.75 -1.87 -18.60
C ILE A 26 -9.39 -1.59 -17.25
N TRP A 27 -8.60 -1.20 -16.25
CA TRP A 27 -9.11 -0.92 -14.91
C TRP A 27 -10.04 0.31 -14.88
N TRP A 28 -9.87 1.25 -15.80
CA TRP A 28 -10.83 2.33 -15.98
C TRP A 28 -12.07 1.85 -16.74
N GLU A 29 -11.93 1.24 -17.90
CA GLU A 29 -13.05 0.87 -18.78
C GLU A 29 -13.95 -0.23 -18.21
N LYS A 30 -13.36 -1.25 -17.59
CA LYS A 30 -14.04 -2.42 -17.03
C LYS A 30 -14.18 -2.38 -15.52
N GLY A 31 -13.21 -1.79 -14.82
CA GLY A 31 -13.22 -1.71 -13.36
C GLY A 31 -14.02 -0.56 -12.79
N GLY A 32 -14.24 0.52 -13.55
CA GLY A 32 -15.12 1.61 -13.15
C GLY A 32 -16.60 1.31 -13.45
N ASP A 33 -17.46 1.34 -12.45
CA ASP A 33 -18.92 1.18 -12.65
C ASP A 33 -19.55 2.51 -13.08
N ARG A 34 -19.94 2.59 -14.34
CA ARG A 34 -20.57 3.80 -14.91
C ARG A 34 -22.06 3.91 -14.60
N GLU A 35 -22.67 2.82 -14.19
CA GLU A 35 -24.12 2.76 -13.92
C GLU A 35 -24.42 3.14 -12.47
N LYS A 36 -23.72 2.50 -11.52
CA LYS A 36 -23.96 2.65 -10.07
C LYS A 36 -22.92 3.57 -9.38
N GLY A 37 -21.87 3.96 -10.08
CA GLY A 37 -20.75 4.74 -9.54
C GLY A 37 -19.73 3.91 -8.77
N GLY A 38 -18.60 4.53 -8.40
CA GLY A 38 -17.49 3.83 -7.74
C GLY A 38 -16.77 2.82 -8.64
N PHE A 39 -16.22 1.79 -8.04
CA PHE A 39 -15.41 0.79 -8.75
C PHE A 39 -15.78 -0.62 -8.30
N PHE A 40 -15.69 -1.57 -9.23
CA PHE A 40 -15.82 -2.99 -8.90
C PHE A 40 -14.63 -3.48 -8.04
N GLU A 41 -14.91 -4.43 -7.16
CA GLU A 41 -13.89 -5.01 -6.27
C GLU A 41 -12.85 -5.85 -7.03
N LYS A 42 -13.28 -6.49 -8.11
CA LYS A 42 -12.47 -7.43 -8.88
C LYS A 42 -12.90 -7.46 -10.34
N LEU A 43 -11.97 -7.84 -11.19
CA LEU A 43 -12.26 -8.26 -12.57
C LEU A 43 -11.87 -9.73 -12.74
N ASN A 44 -12.75 -10.51 -13.34
CA ASN A 44 -12.38 -11.85 -13.82
C ASN A 44 -11.27 -11.75 -14.89
N LEU A 45 -10.53 -12.82 -15.11
CA LEU A 45 -9.42 -12.79 -16.06
C LEU A 45 -9.86 -12.64 -17.54
N ASP A 46 -11.16 -12.67 -17.81
CA ASP A 46 -11.80 -12.30 -19.08
C ASP A 46 -12.29 -10.84 -19.12
N THR A 47 -11.96 -10.05 -18.11
CA THR A 47 -12.38 -8.65 -17.88
C THR A 47 -13.81 -8.44 -17.39
N THR A 48 -14.63 -9.46 -17.23
CA THR A 48 -15.98 -9.29 -16.67
C THR A 48 -15.90 -8.87 -15.21
N PRO A 49 -16.66 -7.85 -14.78
CA PRO A 49 -16.63 -7.38 -13.39
C PRO A 49 -17.33 -8.37 -12.45
N ASP A 50 -16.81 -8.44 -11.22
CA ASP A 50 -17.46 -9.16 -10.13
C ASP A 50 -18.32 -8.16 -9.34
N ASP A 51 -19.65 -8.19 -9.51
CA ASP A 51 -20.61 -7.24 -8.92
C ASP A 51 -20.99 -7.65 -7.49
N ILE A 52 -20.02 -7.54 -6.59
CA ILE A 52 -20.15 -7.82 -5.16
C ILE A 52 -20.16 -6.55 -4.32
N ASP A 53 -20.37 -6.69 -3.01
CA ASP A 53 -20.28 -5.58 -2.04
C ASP A 53 -18.92 -4.89 -2.14
N ARG A 54 -18.91 -3.55 -2.01
CA ARG A 54 -17.78 -2.66 -2.26
C ARG A 54 -17.18 -2.15 -0.97
N ARG A 55 -15.88 -2.37 -0.80
CA ARG A 55 -15.10 -1.80 0.30
C ARG A 55 -14.69 -0.36 -0.05
N THR A 56 -14.90 0.55 0.87
CA THR A 56 -14.57 1.98 0.69
C THR A 56 -13.11 2.20 0.29
N ARG A 57 -12.19 1.40 0.87
CA ARG A 57 -10.76 1.45 0.51
C ARG A 57 -10.46 1.18 -0.96
N VAL A 58 -11.31 0.44 -1.68
CA VAL A 58 -11.08 0.17 -3.11
C VAL A 58 -11.28 1.44 -3.93
N ALA A 59 -12.36 2.19 -3.69
CA ALA A 59 -12.54 3.49 -4.35
C ALA A 59 -11.40 4.46 -4.02
N ALA A 60 -10.95 4.51 -2.76
CA ALA A 60 -9.83 5.32 -2.33
C ALA A 60 -8.51 4.94 -3.05
N ARG A 61 -8.21 3.64 -3.14
CA ARG A 61 -7.03 3.14 -3.88
C ARG A 61 -7.08 3.44 -5.37
N GLN A 62 -8.27 3.44 -5.98
CA GLN A 62 -8.42 3.84 -7.38
C GLN A 62 -8.17 5.35 -7.57
N VAL A 63 -8.72 6.21 -6.68
CA VAL A 63 -8.40 7.65 -6.69
C VAL A 63 -6.88 7.88 -6.60
N PHE A 64 -6.22 7.23 -5.65
CA PHE A 64 -4.76 7.28 -5.53
C PHE A 64 -4.08 6.86 -6.82
N SER A 65 -4.46 5.71 -7.38
CA SER A 65 -3.81 5.13 -8.56
C SER A 65 -3.91 6.06 -9.77
N TYR A 66 -5.08 6.63 -10.05
CA TYR A 66 -5.26 7.54 -11.18
C TYR A 66 -4.67 8.92 -10.94
N ALA A 67 -4.62 9.43 -9.71
CA ALA A 67 -3.91 10.64 -9.37
C ALA A 67 -2.39 10.47 -9.55
N LEU A 68 -1.85 9.32 -9.13
CA LEU A 68 -0.44 9.00 -9.35
C LEU A 68 -0.14 8.80 -10.85
N ALA A 69 -1.00 8.11 -11.60
CA ALA A 69 -0.88 7.95 -13.06
C ALA A 69 -0.79 9.31 -13.77
N GLN A 70 -1.63 10.27 -13.37
CA GLN A 70 -1.59 11.64 -13.91
C GLN A 70 -0.24 12.31 -13.64
N ARG A 71 0.28 12.19 -12.43
CA ARG A 71 1.61 12.73 -12.08
C ARG A 71 2.74 12.06 -12.85
N MET A 72 2.62 10.76 -13.13
CA MET A 72 3.57 10.01 -13.97
C MET A 72 3.46 10.37 -15.45
N GLY A 73 2.50 11.21 -15.87
CA GLY A 73 2.31 11.65 -17.26
C GLY A 73 1.44 10.71 -18.10
N TYR A 74 0.59 9.88 -17.48
CA TYR A 74 -0.41 9.11 -18.22
C TYR A 74 -1.47 10.04 -18.82
N ALA A 75 -1.68 9.93 -20.14
CA ALA A 75 -2.57 10.83 -20.89
C ALA A 75 -4.04 10.34 -21.00
N GLY A 76 -4.41 9.24 -20.32
CA GLY A 76 -5.78 8.71 -20.35
C GLY A 76 -6.73 9.44 -19.40
N GLU A 77 -7.90 8.83 -19.16
CA GLU A 77 -9.06 9.43 -18.48
C GLU A 77 -8.88 9.56 -16.95
N THR A 78 -7.72 10.06 -16.48
CA THR A 78 -7.40 10.16 -15.06
C THR A 78 -8.38 11.04 -14.29
N ASN A 79 -8.76 12.19 -14.85
CA ASN A 79 -9.69 13.09 -14.18
C ASN A 79 -11.07 12.44 -13.96
N ALA A 80 -11.60 11.75 -14.96
CA ALA A 80 -12.89 11.07 -14.86
C ALA A 80 -12.84 9.94 -13.80
N ALA A 81 -11.72 9.19 -13.73
CA ALA A 81 -11.53 8.14 -12.73
C ALA A 81 -11.41 8.71 -11.31
N ILE A 82 -10.65 9.79 -11.12
CA ILE A 82 -10.54 10.51 -9.84
C ILE A 82 -11.91 11.03 -9.41
N ASP A 83 -12.65 11.69 -10.31
CA ASP A 83 -13.97 12.25 -10.01
C ASP A 83 -14.96 11.17 -9.60
N GLN A 84 -14.99 10.03 -10.30
CA GLN A 84 -15.86 8.90 -9.96
C GLN A 84 -15.56 8.33 -8.57
N GLY A 85 -14.29 8.16 -8.22
CA GLY A 85 -13.91 7.68 -6.89
C GLY A 85 -14.20 8.69 -5.79
N LEU A 86 -13.92 9.97 -6.02
CA LEU A 86 -14.24 11.05 -5.07
C LEU A 86 -15.75 11.21 -4.89
N ALA A 87 -16.55 11.07 -5.96
CA ALA A 87 -18.01 11.09 -5.86
C ALA A 87 -18.52 9.95 -4.97
N TRP A 88 -17.94 8.75 -5.08
CA TRP A 88 -18.28 7.63 -4.18
C TRP A 88 -17.90 7.91 -2.74
N LEU A 89 -16.67 8.37 -2.48
CA LEU A 89 -16.18 8.68 -1.13
C LEU A 89 -16.93 9.82 -0.45
N ASN A 90 -17.34 10.84 -1.20
CA ASN A 90 -18.04 12.01 -0.66
C ASN A 90 -19.57 11.88 -0.69
N GLY A 91 -20.08 10.87 -1.37
CA GLY A 91 -21.52 10.56 -1.49
C GLY A 91 -21.90 9.28 -0.74
N PRO A 92 -22.14 8.15 -1.44
CA PRO A 92 -22.64 6.93 -0.82
C PRO A 92 -21.83 6.42 0.35
N ALA A 93 -20.51 6.50 0.27
CA ALA A 93 -19.63 6.01 1.34
C ALA A 93 -19.58 6.91 2.58
N ARG A 94 -20.09 8.15 2.52
CA ARG A 94 -20.01 9.10 3.63
C ARG A 94 -21.26 9.07 4.52
N ASN A 95 -21.03 8.87 5.81
CA ASN A 95 -22.05 9.09 6.82
C ASN A 95 -22.25 10.60 7.02
N THR A 96 -23.38 11.13 6.60
CA THR A 96 -23.69 12.57 6.67
C THR A 96 -23.82 13.14 8.09
N HIS A 97 -24.06 12.27 9.09
CA HIS A 97 -24.19 12.70 10.49
C HIS A 97 -22.83 12.81 11.19
N THR A 98 -21.91 11.90 10.90
CA THR A 98 -20.61 11.85 11.56
C THR A 98 -19.47 12.40 10.71
N GLY A 99 -19.67 12.50 9.39
CA GLY A 99 -18.63 12.84 8.42
C GLY A 99 -17.62 11.71 8.16
N MET A 100 -17.75 10.57 8.86
CA MET A 100 -16.89 9.41 8.69
C MET A 100 -17.36 8.51 7.54
N LEU A 101 -16.58 7.50 7.17
CA LEU A 101 -16.90 6.64 6.04
C LEU A 101 -17.43 5.29 6.53
N TYR A 102 -18.42 4.77 5.79
CA TYR A 102 -18.85 3.38 5.94
C TYR A 102 -17.80 2.44 5.33
N ALA A 103 -17.59 1.29 5.95
CA ALA A 103 -16.55 0.36 5.52
C ALA A 103 -16.94 -0.45 4.28
N VAL A 104 -18.20 -0.92 4.19
CA VAL A 104 -18.70 -1.75 3.09
C VAL A 104 -20.11 -1.32 2.68
N LEU A 105 -20.33 -1.19 1.37
CA LEU A 105 -21.62 -0.85 0.78
C LEU A 105 -21.97 -1.84 -0.33
N LYS A 106 -23.29 -2.02 -0.57
CA LYS A 106 -23.74 -2.64 -1.82
C LYS A 106 -23.47 -1.73 -3.02
N PRO A 107 -23.50 -2.26 -4.24
CA PRO A 107 -23.35 -1.47 -5.45
C PRO A 107 -24.33 -0.28 -5.56
N ASP A 108 -25.52 -0.40 -5.00
CA ASP A 108 -26.55 0.65 -4.98
C ASP A 108 -26.36 1.71 -3.89
N GLY A 109 -25.27 1.63 -3.11
CA GLY A 109 -24.96 2.53 -2.01
C GLY A 109 -25.60 2.14 -0.66
N THR A 110 -26.35 1.04 -0.58
CA THR A 110 -26.89 0.54 0.69
C THR A 110 -25.77 0.09 1.61
N VAL A 111 -25.76 0.58 2.85
CA VAL A 111 -24.72 0.26 3.84
C VAL A 111 -24.84 -1.20 4.29
N VAL A 112 -23.75 -1.94 4.18
CA VAL A 112 -23.60 -3.33 4.66
C VAL A 112 -22.85 -3.36 5.99
N ARG A 113 -21.74 -2.61 6.08
CA ARG A 113 -20.95 -2.46 7.29
C ARG A 113 -20.63 -0.99 7.52
N GLY A 114 -21.26 -0.42 8.51
CA GLY A 114 -21.23 1.02 8.81
C GLY A 114 -20.29 1.40 9.96
N GLU A 115 -19.66 0.44 10.63
CA GLU A 115 -18.76 0.66 11.75
C GLU A 115 -17.49 1.39 11.30
N PHE A 116 -16.88 2.14 12.24
CA PHE A 116 -15.59 2.75 12.02
C PHE A 116 -14.53 1.68 11.68
N ASP A 117 -13.82 1.90 10.61
CA ASP A 117 -12.70 1.07 10.16
C ASP A 117 -11.51 1.99 9.86
N PHE A 118 -10.49 1.95 10.72
CA PHE A 118 -9.34 2.86 10.63
C PHE A 118 -8.57 2.71 9.31
N TYR A 119 -8.49 1.48 8.82
CA TYR A 119 -7.81 1.18 7.56
C TYR A 119 -8.48 1.85 6.35
N ASP A 120 -9.83 1.81 6.27
CA ASP A 120 -10.56 2.49 5.20
C ASP A 120 -10.38 4.01 5.24
N HIS A 121 -10.34 4.60 6.45
CA HIS A 121 -10.11 6.04 6.63
C HIS A 121 -8.68 6.46 6.29
N ALA A 122 -7.67 5.64 6.61
CA ALA A 122 -6.29 5.89 6.20
C ALA A 122 -6.17 5.97 4.67
N PHE A 123 -6.78 5.03 3.95
CA PHE A 123 -6.81 5.07 2.48
C PHE A 123 -7.61 6.26 1.92
N ALA A 124 -8.69 6.66 2.56
CA ALA A 124 -9.43 7.85 2.12
C ALA A 124 -8.56 9.12 2.24
N MET A 125 -7.84 9.29 3.36
CA MET A 125 -6.93 10.42 3.54
C MET A 125 -5.77 10.39 2.56
N LEU A 126 -5.22 9.22 2.24
CA LEU A 126 -4.21 9.03 1.19
C LEU A 126 -4.75 9.39 -0.21
N ALA A 127 -5.98 9.00 -0.51
CA ALA A 127 -6.66 9.34 -1.76
C ALA A 127 -6.86 10.85 -1.91
N TYR A 128 -7.33 11.52 -0.85
CA TYR A 128 -7.47 12.98 -0.85
C TYR A 128 -6.12 13.70 -1.02
N ALA A 129 -5.05 13.23 -0.37
CA ALA A 129 -3.70 13.78 -0.56
C ALA A 129 -3.24 13.67 -2.01
N SER A 130 -3.46 12.49 -2.61
CA SER A 130 -3.03 12.22 -3.99
C SER A 130 -3.83 13.04 -5.01
N ALA A 131 -5.14 13.16 -4.82
CA ALA A 131 -6.01 14.01 -5.63
C ALA A 131 -5.64 15.50 -5.46
N PHE A 132 -5.35 15.95 -4.24
CA PHE A 132 -4.93 17.33 -3.96
C PHE A 132 -3.60 17.68 -4.65
N ARG A 133 -2.64 16.76 -4.73
CA ARG A 133 -1.37 16.99 -5.44
C ARG A 133 -1.54 17.24 -6.94
N VAL A 134 -2.60 16.76 -7.57
CA VAL A 134 -2.93 17.03 -8.98
C VAL A 134 -3.96 18.15 -9.16
N ARG A 135 -4.66 18.53 -8.08
CA ARG A 135 -5.69 19.59 -8.05
C ARG A 135 -5.49 20.51 -6.82
N PRO A 136 -4.35 21.20 -6.67
CA PRO A 136 -4.03 21.95 -5.45
C PRO A 136 -4.98 23.13 -5.17
N GLN A 137 -5.74 23.58 -6.16
CA GLN A 137 -6.78 24.59 -6.02
C GLN A 137 -8.06 24.05 -5.38
N ASP A 138 -8.29 22.73 -5.37
CA ASP A 138 -9.47 22.11 -4.77
C ASP A 138 -9.25 21.90 -3.25
N ARG A 139 -9.49 22.97 -2.48
CA ARG A 139 -9.32 22.96 -1.03
C ARG A 139 -10.32 22.05 -0.31
N ALA A 140 -11.41 21.63 -0.97
CA ALA A 140 -12.38 20.72 -0.37
C ALA A 140 -11.74 19.35 -0.07
N LEU A 141 -10.75 18.92 -0.85
CA LEU A 141 -10.00 17.68 -0.62
C LEU A 141 -9.20 17.74 0.69
N GLU A 142 -8.54 18.86 0.95
CA GLU A 142 -7.82 19.08 2.21
C GLU A 142 -8.79 19.15 3.40
N TYR A 143 -9.87 19.93 3.28
CA TYR A 143 -10.88 20.02 4.34
C TYR A 143 -11.51 18.66 4.68
N ALA A 144 -11.79 17.83 3.68
CA ALA A 144 -12.33 16.49 3.90
C ALA A 144 -11.34 15.59 4.67
N ALA A 145 -10.05 15.62 4.30
CA ALA A 145 -9.02 14.84 4.99
C ALA A 145 -8.76 15.33 6.42
N VAL A 146 -8.68 16.65 6.62
CA VAL A 146 -8.50 17.26 7.95
C VAL A 146 -9.67 16.93 8.86
N ALA A 147 -10.91 17.01 8.38
CA ALA A 147 -12.09 16.68 9.18
C ALA A 147 -12.08 15.21 9.65
N ILE A 148 -11.71 14.27 8.76
CA ILE A 148 -11.56 12.85 9.12
C ILE A 148 -10.44 12.66 10.13
N ARG A 149 -9.26 13.24 9.89
CA ARG A 149 -8.10 13.17 10.78
C ARG A 149 -8.44 13.67 12.18
N ASP A 150 -9.01 14.86 12.26
CA ASP A 150 -9.32 15.50 13.55
C ASP A 150 -10.39 14.73 14.33
N THR A 151 -11.37 14.12 13.63
CA THR A 151 -12.34 13.21 14.26
C THR A 151 -11.66 11.96 14.78
N ILE A 152 -10.73 11.37 14.03
CA ILE A 152 -9.96 10.18 14.48
C ILE A 152 -9.14 10.53 15.73
N VAL A 153 -8.43 11.66 15.72
CA VAL A 153 -7.64 12.11 16.86
C VAL A 153 -8.52 12.37 18.09
N ALA A 154 -9.67 13.01 17.92
CA ALA A 154 -10.55 13.34 19.03
C ALA A 154 -11.32 12.14 19.60
N THR A 155 -11.68 11.15 18.76
CA THR A 155 -12.65 10.12 19.13
C THR A 155 -12.05 8.73 19.22
N TYR A 156 -11.04 8.44 18.39
CA TYR A 156 -10.50 7.08 18.21
C TYR A 156 -9.02 6.96 18.61
N SER A 157 -8.49 7.91 19.37
CA SER A 157 -7.15 7.77 19.96
C SER A 157 -7.10 6.59 20.92
N HIS A 158 -6.08 5.73 20.74
CA HIS A 158 -5.86 4.60 21.63
C HIS A 158 -5.30 5.08 22.99
N PRO A 159 -5.75 4.52 24.15
CA PRO A 159 -5.34 5.00 25.49
C PRO A 159 -3.84 4.99 25.74
N VAL A 160 -3.11 4.05 25.14
CA VAL A 160 -1.65 3.96 25.29
C VAL A 160 -0.95 4.85 24.26
N ARG A 161 -1.17 4.57 22.97
CA ARG A 161 -0.60 5.32 21.83
C ARG A 161 -1.22 4.80 20.53
N GLY A 162 -1.28 5.63 19.50
CA GLY A 162 -1.89 5.27 18.21
C GLY A 162 -3.39 5.45 18.22
N PHE A 163 -4.08 4.62 17.48
CA PHE A 163 -5.52 4.74 17.25
C PHE A 163 -6.23 3.40 17.41
N GLU A 164 -7.51 3.46 17.74
CA GLU A 164 -8.41 2.31 17.66
C GLU A 164 -8.64 1.92 16.20
N GLU A 165 -8.66 0.62 15.91
CA GLU A 165 -8.86 0.15 14.54
C GLU A 165 -10.34 0.03 14.17
N SER A 166 -11.19 -0.13 15.18
CA SER A 166 -12.64 -0.24 15.04
C SER A 166 -13.37 0.29 16.29
N ASN A 167 -14.65 0.60 16.14
CA ASN A 167 -15.51 0.95 17.26
C ASN A 167 -16.87 0.23 17.10
N PRO A 168 -17.21 -0.72 18.01
CA PRO A 168 -16.44 -1.11 19.21
C PRO A 168 -15.10 -1.76 18.85
N ARG A 169 -14.11 -1.67 19.80
CA ARG A 169 -12.79 -2.29 19.63
C ARG A 169 -12.89 -3.78 19.37
N THR A 170 -12.16 -4.25 18.39
CA THR A 170 -11.96 -5.67 18.09
C THR A 170 -10.49 -6.05 18.25
N LEU A 171 -10.24 -7.27 18.72
CA LEU A 171 -8.88 -7.81 18.85
C LEU A 171 -8.68 -8.96 17.85
N PRO A 172 -7.44 -9.16 17.39
CA PRO A 172 -6.21 -8.45 17.73
C PRO A 172 -6.14 -7.07 17.09
N LEU A 173 -5.40 -6.14 17.72
CA LEU A 173 -4.91 -4.94 17.07
C LEU A 173 -3.79 -5.33 16.07
N LYS A 174 -3.61 -4.53 15.01
CA LYS A 174 -2.71 -4.84 13.88
C LYS A 174 -1.80 -3.67 13.54
N THR A 175 -0.65 -3.97 12.98
CA THR A 175 0.26 -2.94 12.45
C THR A 175 -0.26 -2.29 11.17
N ASN A 176 -0.97 -3.06 10.35
CA ASN A 176 -1.37 -2.70 8.99
C ASN A 176 -2.19 -1.39 8.89
N PRO A 177 -3.26 -1.13 9.70
CA PRO A 177 -3.96 0.15 9.64
C PRO A 177 -3.10 1.35 10.00
N HIS A 178 -2.19 1.20 10.97
CA HIS A 178 -1.24 2.24 11.36
C HIS A 178 -0.20 2.52 10.26
N MET A 179 0.24 1.49 9.54
CA MET A 179 1.14 1.61 8.40
C MET A 179 0.54 2.51 7.31
N HIS A 180 -0.70 2.30 6.93
CA HIS A 180 -1.35 3.13 5.91
C HIS A 180 -1.74 4.52 6.40
N MET A 181 -2.02 4.68 7.71
CA MET A 181 -2.14 6.02 8.29
C MET A 181 -0.82 6.77 8.25
N PHE A 182 0.29 6.08 8.52
CA PHE A 182 1.64 6.65 8.40
C PHE A 182 1.93 7.08 6.95
N GLU A 183 1.58 6.24 5.99
CA GLU A 183 1.68 6.55 4.56
C GLU A 183 0.84 7.78 4.18
N ALA A 184 -0.41 7.86 4.65
CA ALA A 184 -1.29 9.00 4.42
C ALA A 184 -0.72 10.30 5.01
N CYS A 185 -0.14 10.23 6.22
CA CYS A 185 0.53 11.37 6.84
C CYS A 185 1.73 11.84 6.01
N ILE A 186 2.59 10.94 5.56
CA ILE A 186 3.73 11.26 4.69
C ILE A 186 3.23 11.93 3.40
N ALA A 187 2.16 11.40 2.77
CA ALA A 187 1.59 11.98 1.57
C ALA A 187 1.06 13.41 1.77
N TRP A 188 0.42 13.69 2.92
CA TRP A 188 -0.03 15.04 3.27
C TRP A 188 1.13 15.99 3.59
N ILE A 189 2.18 15.53 4.28
CA ILE A 189 3.40 16.32 4.51
C ILE A 189 4.02 16.75 3.19
N GLU A 190 4.16 15.82 2.24
CA GLU A 190 4.66 16.09 0.89
C GLU A 190 3.74 17.01 0.05
N ALA A 191 2.45 17.03 0.37
CA ALA A 191 1.47 17.93 -0.25
C ALA A 191 1.41 19.32 0.41
N GLY A 192 2.21 19.58 1.46
CA GLY A 192 2.23 20.85 2.20
C GLY A 192 1.20 20.95 3.30
N GLY A 193 0.72 19.82 3.81
CA GLY A 193 -0.21 19.74 4.93
C GLY A 193 0.35 20.31 6.24
N ASP A 194 -0.54 20.56 7.20
CA ASP A 194 -0.20 21.17 8.47
C ASP A 194 0.67 20.28 9.38
N LYS A 195 1.16 20.88 10.49
CA LYS A 195 2.03 20.19 11.46
C LYS A 195 1.40 18.95 12.09
N THR A 196 0.09 18.85 12.17
CA THR A 196 -0.61 17.72 12.80
C THR A 196 -0.31 16.42 12.07
N TRP A 197 -0.18 16.47 10.73
CA TRP A 197 0.24 15.29 9.94
C TRP A 197 1.64 14.80 10.33
N HIS A 198 2.54 15.75 10.61
CA HIS A 198 3.89 15.46 11.08
C HIS A 198 3.88 14.81 12.49
N ASP A 199 3.07 15.35 13.40
CA ASP A 199 2.98 14.85 14.77
C ASP A 199 2.40 13.42 14.81
N ILE A 200 1.38 13.13 13.97
CA ILE A 200 0.82 11.80 13.84
C ILE A 200 1.84 10.83 13.21
N ALA A 201 2.52 11.23 12.14
CA ALA A 201 3.57 10.42 11.52
C ALA A 201 4.68 10.05 12.52
N GLN A 202 5.16 11.03 13.27
CA GLN A 202 6.16 10.81 14.31
C GLN A 202 5.66 9.84 15.39
N MET A 203 4.43 10.02 15.85
CA MET A 203 3.81 9.17 16.87
C MET A 203 3.68 7.71 16.39
N ILE A 204 3.26 7.48 15.13
CA ILE A 204 3.13 6.14 14.56
C ILE A 204 4.51 5.51 14.35
N ALA A 205 5.49 6.27 13.85
CA ALA A 205 6.85 5.78 13.66
C ALA A 205 7.48 5.34 14.99
N ASP A 206 7.28 6.11 16.06
CA ASP A 206 7.75 5.75 17.40
C ASP A 206 6.99 4.55 17.97
N LEU A 207 5.68 4.49 17.79
CA LEU A 207 4.88 3.31 18.19
C LEU A 207 5.40 2.03 17.52
N CYS A 208 5.68 2.10 16.21
CA CYS A 208 6.22 0.96 15.49
C CYS A 208 7.57 0.50 16.07
N VAL A 209 8.53 1.42 16.21
CA VAL A 209 9.87 1.08 16.73
C VAL A 209 9.81 0.53 18.16
N GLU A 210 8.95 1.07 19.02
CA GLU A 210 8.88 0.71 20.43
C GLU A 210 8.04 -0.55 20.72
N LYS A 211 7.00 -0.80 19.91
CA LYS A 211 6.01 -1.85 20.19
C LYS A 211 5.92 -2.93 19.11
N PHE A 212 6.01 -2.54 17.82
CA PHE A 212 5.81 -3.48 16.73
C PHE A 212 7.09 -4.25 16.39
N ILE A 213 8.25 -3.62 16.55
CA ILE A 213 9.53 -4.28 16.31
C ILE A 213 9.88 -5.24 17.46
N HIS A 214 10.24 -6.46 17.10
CA HIS A 214 10.73 -7.45 18.05
C HIS A 214 12.08 -7.00 18.64
N PRO A 215 12.22 -6.87 19.97
CA PRO A 215 13.41 -6.24 20.58
C PRO A 215 14.71 -7.04 20.37
N GLU A 216 14.62 -8.38 20.20
CA GLU A 216 15.80 -9.24 20.09
C GLU A 216 16.22 -9.48 18.64
N ASN A 217 15.28 -9.76 17.72
CA ASN A 217 15.61 -10.14 16.35
C ASN A 217 15.37 -9.02 15.32
N GLY A 218 14.63 -7.95 15.70
CA GLY A 218 14.37 -6.78 14.86
C GLY A 218 13.26 -6.94 13.83
N SER A 219 12.51 -8.05 13.84
CA SER A 219 11.38 -8.24 12.94
C SER A 219 10.17 -7.41 13.34
N LEU A 220 9.34 -7.06 12.38
CA LEU A 220 8.02 -6.48 12.60
C LEU A 220 7.02 -7.58 12.95
N ARG A 221 6.28 -7.43 14.03
CA ARG A 221 5.17 -8.27 14.45
C ARG A 221 3.86 -7.75 13.87
N GLU A 222 2.86 -8.63 13.70
CA GLU A 222 1.60 -8.27 13.04
C GLU A 222 0.45 -8.03 14.01
N PHE A 223 0.38 -8.79 15.14
CA PHE A 223 -0.82 -8.88 15.96
C PHE A 223 -0.56 -8.60 17.43
N PHE A 224 -1.43 -7.76 18.05
CA PHE A 224 -1.29 -7.26 19.40
C PHE A 224 -2.59 -7.35 20.20
N ASP A 225 -2.44 -7.39 21.51
CA ASP A 225 -3.55 -7.23 22.45
C ASP A 225 -3.99 -5.75 22.55
N GLY A 226 -4.93 -5.48 23.47
CA GLY A 226 -5.48 -4.13 23.67
C GLY A 226 -4.52 -3.11 24.28
N ASP A 227 -3.29 -3.48 24.62
CA ASP A 227 -2.27 -2.62 25.24
C ASP A 227 -0.96 -2.59 24.42
N TRP A 228 -1.03 -3.04 23.18
CA TRP A 228 0.13 -3.18 22.27
C TRP A 228 1.19 -4.17 22.76
N ASN A 229 0.82 -5.19 23.54
CA ASN A 229 1.68 -6.34 23.75
C ASN A 229 1.43 -7.36 22.64
N PRO A 230 2.46 -8.09 22.20
CA PRO A 230 2.28 -9.15 21.20
C PRO A 230 1.21 -10.16 21.65
N MET A 231 0.37 -10.60 20.71
CA MET A 231 -0.61 -11.64 21.00
C MET A 231 0.06 -12.91 21.54
N MET A 232 -0.62 -13.60 22.43
CA MET A 232 -0.16 -14.90 22.93
C MET A 232 -0.31 -16.00 21.87
N GLY A 233 0.55 -17.03 21.94
CA GLY A 233 0.50 -18.19 21.06
C GLY A 233 0.96 -17.91 19.64
N GLU A 234 0.46 -18.68 18.68
CA GLU A 234 0.90 -18.65 17.29
C GLU A 234 0.68 -17.28 16.62
N MET A 235 -0.42 -16.60 16.95
CA MET A 235 -0.74 -15.32 16.32
C MET A 235 0.32 -14.25 16.59
N GLY A 236 0.89 -14.19 17.79
CA GLY A 236 1.96 -13.23 18.13
C GLY A 236 3.32 -13.55 17.53
N ARG A 237 3.45 -14.73 16.90
CA ARG A 237 4.68 -15.20 16.24
C ARG A 237 4.68 -14.97 14.74
N ILE A 238 3.58 -14.49 14.15
CA ILE A 238 3.45 -14.31 12.71
C ILE A 238 4.24 -13.07 12.27
N ILE A 239 4.99 -13.23 11.18
CA ILE A 239 5.72 -12.19 10.47
C ILE A 239 5.31 -12.26 8.99
N GLU A 240 4.93 -11.11 8.41
CA GLU A 240 4.68 -11.01 6.96
C GLU A 240 5.88 -10.32 6.27
N PRO A 241 6.67 -11.02 5.46
CA PRO A 241 7.81 -10.43 4.75
C PRO A 241 7.43 -9.23 3.88
N GLY A 242 6.25 -9.24 3.27
CA GLY A 242 5.72 -8.08 2.53
C GLY A 242 5.58 -6.83 3.39
N HIS A 243 5.08 -6.95 4.62
CA HIS A 243 4.99 -5.82 5.55
C HIS A 243 6.36 -5.36 6.09
N GLN A 244 7.35 -6.27 6.22
CA GLN A 244 8.73 -5.86 6.52
C GLN A 244 9.24 -4.87 5.44
N PHE A 245 9.04 -5.21 4.15
CA PHE A 245 9.44 -4.33 3.05
C PHE A 245 8.63 -3.03 3.01
N GLU A 246 7.31 -3.07 3.25
CA GLU A 246 6.45 -1.89 3.18
C GLU A 246 6.77 -0.89 4.29
N TRP A 247 6.93 -1.35 5.55
CA TRP A 247 7.39 -0.51 6.64
C TRP A 247 8.80 0.02 6.42
N ALA A 248 9.70 -0.79 5.84
CA ALA A 248 11.05 -0.34 5.51
C ALA A 248 11.02 0.80 4.50
N TRP A 249 10.24 0.69 3.43
CA TRP A 249 10.04 1.76 2.45
C TRP A 249 9.51 3.04 3.10
N LEU A 250 8.52 2.95 3.98
CA LEU A 250 7.98 4.10 4.70
C LEU A 250 9.01 4.71 5.66
N PHE A 251 9.80 3.89 6.37
CA PHE A 251 10.86 4.37 7.25
C PHE A 251 12.02 5.03 6.50
N ILE A 252 12.36 4.56 5.30
CA ILE A 252 13.34 5.24 4.44
C ILE A 252 12.84 6.66 4.10
N ARG A 253 11.58 6.80 3.66
CA ARG A 253 10.97 8.11 3.39
C ARG A 253 10.92 8.99 4.65
N TRP A 254 10.50 8.42 5.78
CA TRP A 254 10.41 9.15 7.05
C TRP A 254 11.77 9.56 7.59
N SER A 255 12.80 8.76 7.42
CA SER A 255 14.17 9.13 7.79
C SER A 255 14.63 10.41 7.09
N ARG A 256 14.28 10.58 5.81
CA ARG A 256 14.56 11.82 5.05
C ARG A 256 13.77 13.01 5.57
N ILE A 257 12.47 12.82 5.83
CA ILE A 257 11.57 13.90 6.27
C ILE A 257 11.94 14.36 7.69
N SER A 258 12.15 13.42 8.61
CA SER A 258 12.43 13.70 10.02
C SER A 258 13.90 14.02 10.32
N GLY A 259 14.82 13.68 9.41
CA GLY A 259 16.27 13.78 9.62
C GLY A 259 16.81 12.79 10.67
N ASN A 260 16.04 11.78 11.08
CA ASN A 260 16.42 10.87 12.16
C ASN A 260 16.87 9.50 11.63
N ALA A 261 18.18 9.24 11.77
CA ALA A 261 18.81 8.03 11.25
C ALA A 261 18.37 6.72 11.93
N LYS A 262 17.66 6.77 13.08
CA LYS A 262 17.16 5.55 13.74
C LYS A 262 16.18 4.78 12.84
N TYR A 263 15.37 5.50 12.05
CA TYR A 263 14.40 4.87 11.15
C TYR A 263 15.07 4.18 9.96
N MET A 264 16.17 4.75 9.44
CA MET A 264 16.97 4.11 8.41
C MET A 264 17.57 2.79 8.91
N LYS A 265 18.10 2.77 10.13
CA LYS A 265 18.65 1.54 10.73
C LYS A 265 17.57 0.46 10.87
N THR A 266 16.37 0.83 11.30
CA THR A 266 15.22 -0.10 11.37
C THR A 266 14.84 -0.60 9.98
N ALA A 267 14.74 0.29 8.99
CA ALA A 267 14.41 -0.06 7.62
C ALA A 267 15.37 -1.10 7.02
N ILE A 268 16.67 -0.88 7.18
CA ILE A 268 17.72 -1.83 6.69
C ILE A 268 17.50 -3.21 7.33
N ARG A 269 17.28 -3.26 8.66
CA ARG A 269 17.05 -4.54 9.35
C ARG A 269 15.79 -5.27 8.85
N LEU A 270 14.71 -4.55 8.59
CA LEU A 270 13.48 -5.13 8.05
C LEU A 270 13.69 -5.70 6.62
N ILE A 271 14.44 -4.98 5.78
CA ILE A 271 14.80 -5.46 4.42
C ILE A 271 15.65 -6.73 4.49
N GLU A 272 16.66 -6.78 5.37
CA GLU A 272 17.50 -7.97 5.55
C GLU A 272 16.67 -9.19 5.93
N ILE A 273 15.78 -9.07 6.92
CA ILE A 273 14.91 -10.17 7.35
C ILE A 273 14.00 -10.65 6.21
N ALA A 274 13.35 -9.70 5.52
CA ALA A 274 12.43 -10.04 4.44
C ALA A 274 13.14 -10.66 3.23
N GLU A 275 14.35 -10.22 2.92
CA GLU A 275 15.12 -10.80 1.81
C GLU A 275 15.69 -12.17 2.17
N ASP A 276 16.37 -12.27 3.33
CA ASP A 276 17.14 -13.48 3.69
C ASP A 276 16.23 -14.67 4.05
N ALA A 277 15.14 -14.41 4.78
CA ALA A 277 14.24 -15.45 5.25
C ALA A 277 12.91 -15.49 4.48
N GLY A 278 12.43 -14.33 4.02
CA GLY A 278 11.10 -14.17 3.44
C GLY A 278 11.07 -14.15 1.91
N THR A 279 12.20 -14.32 1.23
CA THR A 279 12.23 -14.38 -0.25
C THR A 279 12.69 -15.76 -0.70
N ASP A 280 11.86 -16.41 -1.50
CA ASP A 280 12.17 -17.69 -2.14
C ASP A 280 13.09 -17.46 -3.35
N PRO A 281 14.35 -17.93 -3.31
CA PRO A 281 15.31 -17.65 -4.37
C PRO A 281 15.03 -18.41 -5.66
N GLU A 282 14.37 -19.58 -5.59
CA GLU A 282 14.07 -20.40 -6.76
C GLU A 282 12.94 -19.80 -7.60
N ARG A 283 11.87 -19.31 -6.93
CA ARG A 283 10.75 -18.63 -7.58
C ARG A 283 10.99 -17.14 -7.76
N ASN A 284 12.01 -16.56 -7.08
CA ASN A 284 12.29 -15.14 -7.00
C ASN A 284 11.07 -14.31 -6.53
N VAL A 285 10.39 -14.76 -5.48
CA VAL A 285 9.21 -14.10 -4.90
C VAL A 285 9.28 -14.03 -3.39
N THR A 286 8.75 -12.95 -2.84
CA THR A 286 8.51 -12.78 -1.40
C THR A 286 7.34 -13.67 -0.99
N ILE A 287 7.56 -14.58 -0.04
CA ILE A 287 6.54 -15.50 0.49
C ILE A 287 5.60 -14.79 1.46
N PHE A 288 4.49 -15.47 1.83
CA PHE A 288 3.42 -14.81 2.57
C PHE A 288 3.73 -14.68 4.06
N GLU A 289 4.08 -15.77 4.76
CA GLU A 289 4.26 -15.73 6.21
C GLU A 289 5.46 -16.54 6.69
N LEU A 290 6.13 -16.00 7.71
CA LEU A 290 7.14 -16.64 8.53
C LEU A 290 6.67 -16.74 9.99
N TRP A 291 7.30 -17.63 10.75
CA TRP A 291 7.32 -17.55 12.20
C TRP A 291 8.38 -16.55 12.69
N ASP A 292 8.31 -16.14 13.95
CA ASP A 292 9.27 -15.22 14.58
C ASP A 292 10.69 -15.79 14.76
N ASP A 293 10.88 -17.08 14.54
CA ASP A 293 12.18 -17.75 14.43
C ASP A 293 12.70 -17.80 12.98
N PHE A 294 12.02 -17.13 12.07
CA PHE A 294 12.28 -17.05 10.63
C PHE A 294 12.07 -18.35 9.83
N SER A 295 11.52 -19.38 10.44
CA SER A 295 11.07 -20.56 9.68
C SER A 295 9.80 -20.23 8.86
N VAL A 296 9.66 -20.89 7.72
CA VAL A 296 8.53 -20.67 6.82
C VAL A 296 7.23 -21.19 7.43
N LYS A 297 6.20 -20.32 7.50
CA LYS A 297 4.85 -20.66 7.92
C LYS A 297 3.92 -20.90 6.73
N ASP A 298 3.89 -19.97 5.77
CA ASP A 298 3.13 -20.11 4.51
C ASP A 298 4.01 -19.68 3.33
N ALA A 299 4.40 -20.64 2.50
CA ALA A 299 5.25 -20.45 1.34
C ALA A 299 4.49 -19.94 0.09
N LYS A 300 3.19 -19.68 0.17
CA LYS A 300 2.49 -18.96 -0.91
C LYS A 300 3.11 -17.59 -1.10
N ALA A 301 2.85 -16.94 -2.23
CA ALA A 301 3.34 -15.60 -2.48
C ALA A 301 2.22 -14.74 -3.07
N ARG A 302 2.07 -13.52 -2.57
CA ARG A 302 1.09 -12.55 -3.05
C ARG A 302 1.74 -11.50 -3.92
N LEU A 303 0.98 -10.98 -4.90
CA LEU A 303 1.43 -9.92 -5.80
C LEU A 303 1.95 -8.70 -5.04
N TRP A 304 1.16 -8.22 -4.06
CA TRP A 304 1.50 -6.98 -3.35
C TRP A 304 2.86 -7.07 -2.61
N SER A 305 3.23 -8.24 -2.09
CA SER A 305 4.54 -8.40 -1.43
C SER A 305 5.72 -8.19 -2.40
N GLN A 306 5.54 -8.51 -3.69
CA GLN A 306 6.55 -8.30 -4.73
C GLN A 306 6.74 -6.81 -5.03
N THR A 307 5.64 -6.04 -5.03
CA THR A 307 5.70 -4.59 -5.20
C THR A 307 6.42 -3.92 -4.02
N GLU A 308 6.22 -4.41 -2.80
CA GLU A 308 6.86 -3.85 -1.61
C GLU A 308 8.37 -4.12 -1.60
N ARG A 309 8.79 -5.33 -1.99
CA ARG A 309 10.21 -5.64 -2.18
C ARG A 309 10.85 -4.70 -3.20
N MET A 310 10.17 -4.46 -4.32
CA MET A 310 10.66 -3.55 -5.36
C MET A 310 10.76 -2.10 -4.85
N LYS A 311 9.75 -1.59 -4.15
CA LYS A 311 9.75 -0.24 -3.54
C LYS A 311 10.89 -0.07 -2.54
N ALA A 312 11.07 -1.01 -1.63
CA ALA A 312 12.08 -0.94 -0.59
C ALA A 312 13.50 -0.85 -1.16
N TYR A 313 13.84 -1.72 -2.12
CA TYR A 313 15.17 -1.68 -2.74
C TYR A 313 15.38 -0.47 -3.64
N THR A 314 14.34 0.02 -4.30
CA THR A 314 14.42 1.25 -5.10
C THR A 314 14.70 2.45 -4.20
N ALA A 315 13.96 2.58 -3.10
CA ALA A 315 14.17 3.66 -2.14
C ALA A 315 15.57 3.57 -1.48
N LEU A 316 16.05 2.36 -1.19
CA LEU A 316 17.40 2.14 -0.65
C LEU A 316 18.47 2.57 -1.66
N ALA A 317 18.29 2.26 -2.96
CA ALA A 317 19.20 2.66 -4.01
C ALA A 317 19.27 4.18 -4.22
N GLN A 318 18.16 4.91 -4.00
CA GLN A 318 18.11 6.38 -4.07
C GLN A 318 18.93 7.05 -2.97
N LEU A 319 19.07 6.42 -1.81
CA LEU A 319 19.73 6.97 -0.63
C LEU A 319 21.09 6.35 -0.33
N ALA A 320 21.57 5.45 -1.18
CA ALA A 320 22.85 4.80 -1.00
C ALA A 320 23.99 5.84 -0.98
N ASP A 321 24.86 5.73 0.02
CA ASP A 321 26.00 6.62 0.28
C ASP A 321 27.26 6.23 -0.51
N SER A 322 27.21 5.10 -1.22
CA SER A 322 28.29 4.61 -2.07
C SER A 322 27.77 3.97 -3.37
N ASP A 323 28.58 3.99 -4.42
CA ASP A 323 28.30 3.32 -5.69
C ASP A 323 28.09 1.81 -5.54
N GLU A 324 28.80 1.18 -4.59
CA GLU A 324 28.69 -0.25 -4.30
C GLU A 324 27.34 -0.57 -3.67
N ALA A 325 26.93 0.18 -2.64
CA ALA A 325 25.63 0.02 -1.98
C ALA A 325 24.47 0.30 -2.97
N ARG A 326 24.58 1.37 -3.76
CA ARG A 326 23.61 1.68 -4.80
C ARG A 326 23.47 0.53 -5.81
N ARG A 327 24.61 0.01 -6.29
CA ARG A 327 24.61 -1.10 -7.25
C ARG A 327 23.96 -2.35 -6.68
N ALA A 328 24.26 -2.72 -5.43
CA ALA A 328 23.66 -3.87 -4.76
C ALA A 328 22.14 -3.72 -4.66
N ALA A 329 21.66 -2.56 -4.24
CA ALA A 329 20.22 -2.28 -4.14
C ALA A 329 19.52 -2.28 -5.52
N VAL A 330 20.16 -1.75 -6.58
CA VAL A 330 19.63 -1.78 -7.94
C VAL A 330 19.50 -3.20 -8.47
N ILE A 331 20.48 -4.09 -8.20
CA ILE A 331 20.40 -5.50 -8.57
C ILE A 331 19.14 -6.13 -7.95
N LYS A 332 18.92 -5.91 -6.66
CA LYS A 332 17.75 -6.41 -5.94
C LYS A 332 16.42 -5.81 -6.46
N ALA A 333 16.40 -4.54 -6.81
CA ALA A 333 15.24 -3.91 -7.45
C ALA A 333 14.89 -4.54 -8.81
N VAL A 334 15.91 -4.90 -9.62
CA VAL A 334 15.73 -5.60 -10.91
C VAL A 334 15.23 -7.03 -10.67
N GLU A 335 15.77 -7.76 -9.68
CA GLU A 335 15.29 -9.09 -9.29
C GLU A 335 13.83 -9.03 -8.84
N ALA A 336 13.47 -8.09 -7.95
CA ALA A 336 12.09 -7.89 -7.48
C ALA A 336 11.13 -7.54 -8.64
N SER A 337 11.56 -6.68 -9.57
CA SER A 337 10.77 -6.35 -10.77
C SER A 337 10.50 -7.59 -11.64
N SER A 338 11.47 -8.50 -11.73
CA SER A 338 11.29 -9.76 -12.47
C SER A 338 10.32 -10.71 -11.75
N GLY A 339 10.36 -10.78 -10.43
CA GLY A 339 9.39 -11.50 -9.61
C GLY A 339 7.96 -10.97 -9.77
N LEU A 340 7.81 -9.64 -9.76
CA LEU A 340 6.52 -8.99 -9.99
C LEU A 340 5.94 -9.30 -11.38
N GLN A 341 6.75 -9.29 -12.42
CA GLN A 341 6.30 -9.54 -13.79
C GLN A 341 5.70 -10.94 -13.99
N LEU A 342 6.02 -11.94 -13.13
CA LEU A 342 5.39 -13.26 -13.18
C LEU A 342 3.86 -13.18 -13.00
N TYR A 343 3.40 -12.23 -12.18
CA TYR A 343 1.97 -12.03 -11.90
C TYR A 343 1.20 -11.39 -13.05
N PHE A 344 1.90 -10.77 -14.02
CA PHE A 344 1.29 -10.10 -15.18
C PHE A 344 1.09 -11.04 -16.37
N ASN A 345 1.50 -12.31 -16.25
CA ASN A 345 1.29 -13.30 -17.28
C ASN A 345 -0.17 -13.82 -17.27
N THR A 346 -1.04 -13.09 -17.96
CA THR A 346 -2.47 -13.34 -18.12
C THR A 346 -2.84 -13.32 -19.61
N GLU A 347 -3.94 -13.99 -19.97
CA GLU A 347 -4.41 -14.01 -21.37
C GLU A 347 -4.80 -12.59 -21.85
N VAL A 348 -5.42 -11.82 -20.97
CA VAL A 348 -5.73 -10.40 -21.23
C VAL A 348 -4.63 -9.54 -20.62
N VAL A 349 -3.80 -8.95 -21.46
CA VAL A 349 -2.71 -8.07 -21.03
C VAL A 349 -3.29 -6.85 -20.30
N GLY A 350 -2.78 -6.57 -19.10
CA GLY A 350 -3.26 -5.47 -18.22
C GLY A 350 -4.03 -5.97 -17.01
N LEU A 351 -4.45 -7.24 -17.00
CA LEU A 351 -4.86 -7.93 -15.79
C LEU A 351 -3.64 -8.56 -15.09
N TYR A 352 -3.86 -9.07 -13.89
CA TYR A 352 -2.82 -9.69 -13.08
C TYR A 352 -3.40 -10.80 -12.19
N ARG A 353 -2.56 -11.72 -11.77
CA ARG A 353 -2.86 -12.74 -10.77
C ARG A 353 -2.51 -12.21 -9.38
N ASP A 354 -3.16 -12.72 -8.33
CA ASP A 354 -2.87 -12.25 -6.96
C ASP A 354 -2.04 -13.27 -6.16
N ARG A 355 -2.34 -14.57 -6.27
CA ARG A 355 -1.75 -15.59 -5.40
C ARG A 355 -1.01 -16.67 -6.19
N MET A 356 0.30 -16.80 -5.89
CA MET A 356 1.15 -17.90 -6.37
C MET A 356 1.25 -18.97 -5.29
N LYS A 357 1.10 -20.24 -5.70
CA LYS A 357 1.27 -21.41 -4.83
C LYS A 357 2.75 -21.74 -4.64
N PRO A 358 3.09 -22.62 -3.65
CA PRO A 358 4.47 -23.02 -3.42
C PRO A 358 5.13 -23.73 -4.62
N ASP A 359 4.35 -24.36 -5.49
CA ASP A 359 4.82 -25.01 -6.72
C ASP A 359 5.06 -24.07 -7.92
N GLY A 360 4.86 -22.74 -7.72
CA GLY A 360 5.01 -21.72 -8.75
C GLY A 360 3.79 -21.53 -9.66
N THR A 361 2.74 -22.35 -9.52
CA THR A 361 1.47 -22.14 -10.22
C THR A 361 0.63 -21.09 -9.51
N PHE A 362 -0.35 -20.51 -10.22
CA PHE A 362 -1.24 -19.50 -9.65
C PHE A 362 -2.60 -20.08 -9.25
N GLU A 363 -3.22 -19.49 -8.23
CA GLU A 363 -4.63 -19.71 -7.96
C GLU A 363 -5.48 -19.12 -9.08
N ILE A 364 -6.59 -19.81 -9.42
CA ILE A 364 -7.54 -19.32 -10.42
C ILE A 364 -8.56 -18.47 -9.67
N GLU A 365 -8.42 -17.17 -9.79
CA GLU A 365 -9.27 -16.20 -9.10
C GLU A 365 -9.34 -14.87 -9.86
N PRO A 366 -10.39 -14.05 -9.62
CA PRO A 366 -10.47 -12.71 -10.18
C PRO A 366 -9.35 -11.81 -9.67
N ALA A 367 -8.84 -10.92 -10.53
CA ALA A 367 -7.86 -9.90 -10.19
C ALA A 367 -8.48 -8.86 -9.25
N PRO A 368 -7.91 -8.59 -8.06
CA PRO A 368 -8.47 -7.62 -7.12
C PRO A 368 -8.10 -6.18 -7.51
N ALA A 369 -9.09 -5.29 -7.63
CA ALA A 369 -8.88 -3.87 -7.93
C ALA A 369 -7.94 -3.17 -6.93
N SER A 370 -7.94 -3.64 -5.69
CA SER A 370 -7.09 -3.11 -4.63
C SER A 370 -5.59 -3.24 -4.87
N SER A 371 -5.15 -4.18 -5.72
CA SER A 371 -3.71 -4.41 -5.99
C SER A 371 -3.12 -3.43 -6.99
N LEU A 372 -3.95 -2.72 -7.79
CA LEU A 372 -3.47 -1.70 -8.72
C LEU A 372 -2.69 -0.57 -8.00
N TYR A 373 -3.12 -0.21 -6.79
CA TYR A 373 -2.44 0.74 -5.91
C TYR A 373 -0.97 0.35 -5.66
N HIS A 374 -0.74 -0.90 -5.26
CA HIS A 374 0.62 -1.40 -5.00
C HIS A 374 1.47 -1.42 -6.27
N ILE A 375 0.89 -1.88 -7.38
CA ILE A 375 1.57 -1.98 -8.67
C ILE A 375 2.04 -0.59 -9.16
N ILE A 376 1.14 0.39 -9.20
CA ILE A 376 1.49 1.72 -9.70
C ILE A 376 2.49 2.42 -8.80
N CYS A 377 2.37 2.25 -7.47
CA CYS A 377 3.31 2.82 -6.52
C CYS A 377 4.73 2.29 -6.75
N ALA A 378 4.88 0.98 -6.95
CA ALA A 378 6.17 0.36 -7.22
C ALA A 378 6.78 0.79 -8.58
N ILE A 379 5.94 0.93 -9.60
CA ILE A 379 6.40 1.42 -10.93
C ILE A 379 6.81 2.90 -10.86
N ASP A 380 6.11 3.72 -10.08
CA ASP A 380 6.51 5.13 -9.86
C ASP A 380 7.87 5.22 -9.16
N GLU A 381 8.08 4.44 -8.09
CA GLU A 381 9.36 4.41 -7.37
C GLU A 381 10.54 4.08 -8.30
N VAL A 382 10.42 3.04 -9.11
CA VAL A 382 11.48 2.68 -10.07
C VAL A 382 11.67 3.77 -11.13
N SER A 383 10.59 4.44 -11.53
CA SER A 383 10.68 5.55 -12.50
C SER A 383 11.49 6.73 -11.96
N GLN A 384 11.40 6.99 -10.67
CA GLN A 384 12.17 8.06 -10.00
C GLN A 384 13.67 7.71 -9.87
N LEU A 385 14.05 6.42 -9.85
CA LEU A 385 15.45 6.00 -9.78
C LEU A 385 16.18 6.16 -11.13
N THR A 386 15.45 6.09 -12.23
CA THR A 386 15.98 6.17 -13.58
C THR A 386 15.88 7.57 -14.21
N ALA A 387 15.14 8.48 -13.57
CA ALA A 387 15.03 9.88 -13.98
C ALA A 387 16.24 10.69 -13.47
#